data_70db8e1ed71bad802dc5d9d6025cad84
#
_entry.id   70db8e1ed71bad802dc5d9d6025cad84
#
_cell.length_a   1.000
_cell.length_b   1.000
_cell.length_c   1.000
_cell.angle_alpha   90.00
_cell.angle_beta   90.00
_cell.angle_gamma   90.00
#
_symmetry.space_group_name_H-M   'P 1'
#
loop_
_entity.id
_entity.type
_entity.pdbx_description
1 polymer ?
#
loop_
_entity_poly.entity_id
_entity_poly.type
_entity_poly.pdbx_seq_one_letter_code
_entity_poly.pdbx_strand_id
1 'polypeptide(L)'
;VHFAVLADGREVAVKVLRPNMVTVIEKDLSLMRMMAGWVERLSADGRRLKPREVVAEFDKYLHDELDLLREASSAAQLRRNMQDLNLVLSPEMIWDYCRTEVMVMERMHGVPINQVERLRSAGVDIKQLARDGVTLFFTQVFRDSFFHADMHPGNIQVSLAPESFGRYISLDFGIVGT
;
A
#
# COMPACT_ATOMS: atom_id res chain seq x y z
N VAL A 1 10.96 5.44 -4.09
CA VAL A 1 10.08 6.49 -4.62
C VAL A 1 10.91 7.72 -4.92
N HIS A 2 10.71 8.33 -6.07
CA HIS A 2 11.38 9.55 -6.52
C HIS A 2 10.34 10.62 -6.82
N PHE A 3 10.68 11.88 -6.60
CA PHE A 3 9.81 12.99 -6.96
C PHE A 3 10.28 13.60 -8.28
N ALA A 4 9.33 13.97 -9.13
CA ALA A 4 9.58 14.54 -10.44
C ALA A 4 8.51 15.57 -10.79
N VAL A 5 8.75 16.31 -11.87
CA VAL A 5 7.78 17.22 -12.46
C VAL A 5 7.58 16.81 -13.92
N LEU A 6 6.34 16.61 -14.31
CA LEU A 6 5.99 16.29 -15.71
C LEU A 6 6.16 17.51 -16.62
N ALA A 7 6.17 17.30 -17.91
CA ALA A 7 6.29 18.36 -18.89
C ALA A 7 5.15 19.39 -18.85
N ASP A 8 4.00 18.99 -18.31
CA ASP A 8 2.83 19.87 -18.10
C ASP A 8 2.87 20.64 -16.76
N GLY A 9 3.93 20.46 -15.97
CA GLY A 9 4.15 21.14 -14.69
C GLY A 9 3.58 20.40 -13.48
N ARG A 10 2.90 19.26 -13.62
CA ARG A 10 2.38 18.48 -12.48
C ARG A 10 3.51 17.84 -11.70
N GLU A 11 3.49 18.01 -10.38
CA GLU A 11 4.38 17.27 -9.48
C GLU A 11 3.90 15.83 -9.29
N VAL A 12 4.81 14.89 -9.42
CA VAL A 12 4.52 13.46 -9.31
C VAL A 12 5.49 12.72 -8.40
N ALA A 13 5.01 11.62 -7.84
CA ALA A 13 5.81 10.60 -7.18
C ALA A 13 5.93 9.39 -8.11
N VAL A 14 7.16 8.97 -8.35
CA VAL A 14 7.48 7.82 -9.21
C VAL A 14 7.99 6.69 -8.33
N LYS A 15 7.23 5.61 -8.22
CA LYS A 15 7.62 4.36 -7.55
C LYS A 15 8.16 3.41 -8.60
N VAL A 16 9.38 2.92 -8.40
CA VAL A 16 10.05 1.99 -9.32
C VAL A 16 10.46 0.76 -8.54
N LEU A 17 10.22 -0.41 -9.08
CA LEU A 17 10.74 -1.66 -8.53
C LEU A 17 12.26 -1.67 -8.62
N ARG A 18 12.91 -2.24 -7.59
CA ARG A 18 14.36 -2.43 -7.63
C ARG A 18 14.71 -3.40 -8.76
N PRO A 19 15.77 -3.14 -9.54
CA PRO A 19 16.18 -4.05 -10.61
C PRO A 19 16.54 -5.42 -10.03
N ASN A 20 16.29 -6.47 -10.81
CA ASN A 20 16.60 -7.86 -10.47
C ASN A 20 15.83 -8.47 -9.27
N MET A 21 14.81 -7.79 -8.72
CA MET A 21 14.02 -8.31 -7.59
C MET A 21 13.38 -9.67 -7.93
N VAL A 22 12.82 -9.83 -9.11
CA VAL A 22 12.23 -11.10 -9.57
C VAL A 22 13.27 -12.23 -9.49
N THR A 23 14.50 -12.00 -9.99
CA THR A 23 15.55 -13.02 -9.98
C THR A 23 15.98 -13.40 -8.56
N VAL A 24 16.02 -12.47 -7.63
CA VAL A 24 16.34 -12.73 -6.22
C VAL A 24 15.24 -13.55 -5.57
N ILE A 25 13.98 -13.12 -5.73
CA ILE A 25 12.80 -13.81 -5.19
C ILE A 25 12.70 -15.24 -5.72
N GLU A 26 12.93 -15.47 -7.02
CA GLU A 26 12.91 -16.83 -7.59
C GLU A 26 13.98 -17.76 -7.00
N LYS A 27 15.17 -17.24 -6.70
CA LYS A 27 16.22 -18.02 -6.02
C LYS A 27 15.80 -18.39 -4.60
N ASP A 28 15.24 -17.45 -3.84
CA ASP A 28 14.78 -17.68 -2.47
C ASP A 28 13.61 -18.66 -2.45
N LEU A 29 12.65 -18.52 -3.36
CA LEU A 29 11.52 -19.45 -3.53
C LEU A 29 11.99 -20.86 -3.92
N SER A 30 13.00 -20.99 -4.76
CA SER A 30 13.58 -22.28 -5.12
C SER A 30 14.16 -23.00 -3.89
N LEU A 31 14.86 -22.26 -3.03
CA LEU A 31 15.38 -22.78 -1.77
C LEU A 31 14.24 -23.20 -0.83
N MET A 32 13.22 -22.35 -0.68
CA MET A 32 12.04 -22.64 0.15
C MET A 32 11.28 -23.89 -0.34
N ARG A 33 11.07 -24.02 -1.66
CA ARG A 33 10.43 -25.22 -2.27
C ARG A 33 11.23 -26.49 -1.99
N MET A 34 12.57 -26.43 -2.05
CA MET A 34 13.46 -27.55 -1.72
C MET A 34 13.33 -27.94 -0.24
N MET A 35 13.39 -26.96 0.67
CA MET A 35 13.26 -27.20 2.11
C MET A 35 11.87 -27.74 2.46
N ALA A 36 10.81 -27.20 1.90
CA ALA A 36 9.44 -27.71 2.07
C ALA A 36 9.33 -29.18 1.65
N GLY A 37 9.97 -29.55 0.54
CA GLY A 37 10.03 -30.95 0.10
C GLY A 37 10.75 -31.88 1.06
N TRP A 38 11.81 -31.44 1.72
CA TRP A 38 12.50 -32.22 2.74
C TRP A 38 11.66 -32.38 4.01
N VAL A 39 11.03 -31.28 4.49
CA VAL A 39 10.16 -31.33 5.68
C VAL A 39 9.02 -32.35 5.49
N GLU A 40 8.37 -32.35 4.33
CA GLU A 40 7.31 -33.34 4.03
C GLU A 40 7.79 -34.78 3.97
N ARG A 41 9.03 -34.99 3.52
CA ARG A 41 9.59 -36.35 3.41
C ARG A 41 10.11 -36.91 4.75
N LEU A 42 10.68 -36.02 5.59
CA LEU A 42 11.39 -36.45 6.79
C LEU A 42 10.50 -36.49 8.04
N SER A 43 9.31 -35.86 8.03
CA SER A 43 8.44 -35.75 9.20
C SER A 43 6.98 -36.04 8.85
N ALA A 44 6.32 -36.84 9.70
CA ALA A 44 4.87 -37.04 9.61
C ALA A 44 4.10 -35.75 9.91
N ASP A 45 4.56 -34.97 10.90
CA ASP A 45 3.99 -33.67 11.22
C ASP A 45 4.26 -32.66 10.12
N GLY A 46 5.42 -32.75 9.45
CA GLY A 46 5.75 -31.94 8.28
C GLY A 46 4.74 -32.11 7.14
N ARG A 47 4.27 -33.34 6.89
CA ARG A 47 3.20 -33.58 5.90
C ARG A 47 1.87 -32.93 6.27
N ARG A 48 1.53 -32.90 7.57
CA ARG A 48 0.30 -32.29 8.06
C ARG A 48 0.29 -30.76 7.86
N LEU A 49 1.45 -30.11 7.98
CA LEU A 49 1.62 -28.66 7.82
C LEU A 49 1.59 -28.19 6.37
N LYS A 50 1.66 -29.13 5.40
CA LYS A 50 1.59 -28.85 3.96
C LYS A 50 2.53 -27.69 3.52
N PRO A 51 3.83 -27.74 3.87
CA PRO A 51 4.73 -26.61 3.63
C PRO A 51 4.88 -26.24 2.15
N ARG A 52 4.66 -27.16 1.22
CA ARG A 52 4.65 -26.82 -0.21
C ARG A 52 3.48 -25.96 -0.61
N GLU A 53 2.28 -26.21 -0.04
CA GLU A 53 1.12 -25.35 -0.28
C GLU A 53 1.38 -23.95 0.27
N VAL A 54 1.96 -23.84 1.48
CA VAL A 54 2.35 -22.56 2.08
C VAL A 54 3.34 -21.80 1.19
N VAL A 55 4.37 -22.48 0.67
CA VAL A 55 5.36 -21.86 -0.22
C VAL A 55 4.71 -21.43 -1.55
N ALA A 56 3.75 -22.20 -2.08
CA ALA A 56 3.05 -21.83 -3.30
C ALA A 56 2.15 -20.58 -3.12
N GLU A 57 1.48 -20.45 -1.98
CA GLU A 57 0.72 -19.23 -1.65
C GLU A 57 1.64 -18.02 -1.45
N PHE A 58 2.78 -18.22 -0.79
CA PHE A 58 3.78 -17.18 -0.60
C PHE A 58 4.40 -16.71 -1.93
N ASP A 59 4.67 -17.66 -2.83
CA ASP A 59 5.13 -17.41 -4.20
C ASP A 59 4.15 -16.46 -4.95
N LYS A 60 2.88 -16.81 -4.94
CA LYS A 60 1.83 -15.98 -5.55
C LYS A 60 1.79 -14.57 -4.93
N TYR A 61 1.82 -14.50 -3.60
CA TYR A 61 1.82 -13.23 -2.88
C TYR A 61 3.00 -12.34 -3.28
N LEU A 62 4.23 -12.89 -3.32
CA LEU A 62 5.41 -12.13 -3.70
C LEU A 62 5.37 -11.63 -5.15
N HIS A 63 4.83 -12.43 -6.08
CA HIS A 63 4.67 -11.98 -7.46
C HIS A 63 3.61 -10.89 -7.61
N ASP A 64 2.53 -10.97 -6.84
CA ASP A 64 1.50 -9.92 -6.80
C ASP A 64 2.06 -8.59 -6.26
N GLU A 65 2.97 -8.62 -5.29
CA GLU A 65 3.69 -7.45 -4.75
C GLU A 65 4.67 -6.80 -5.74
N LEU A 66 5.11 -7.54 -6.76
CA LEU A 66 5.99 -7.04 -7.80
C LEU A 66 5.24 -6.38 -8.98
N ASP A 67 3.91 -6.32 -8.93
CA ASP A 67 3.09 -5.69 -9.97
C ASP A 67 2.56 -4.33 -9.53
N LEU A 68 3.28 -3.26 -9.86
CA LEU A 68 2.88 -1.90 -9.54
C LEU A 68 1.61 -1.42 -10.27
N LEU A 69 1.17 -2.10 -11.37
CA LEU A 69 -0.12 -1.81 -11.99
C LEU A 69 -1.28 -2.28 -11.11
N ARG A 70 -1.11 -3.40 -10.38
CA ARG A 70 -2.10 -3.85 -9.41
C ARG A 70 -2.21 -2.87 -8.25
N GLU A 71 -1.07 -2.42 -7.72
CA GLU A 71 -1.04 -1.40 -6.68
C GLU A 71 -1.72 -0.09 -7.14
N ALA A 72 -1.42 0.38 -8.36
CA ALA A 72 -2.08 1.54 -8.94
C ALA A 72 -3.60 1.36 -9.09
N SER A 73 -4.04 0.15 -9.46
CA SER A 73 -5.47 -0.19 -9.58
C SER A 73 -6.17 -0.18 -8.22
N SER A 74 -5.52 -0.74 -7.19
CA SER A 74 -5.99 -0.73 -5.80
C SER A 74 -6.13 0.70 -5.27
N ALA A 75 -5.12 1.55 -5.51
CA ALA A 75 -5.16 2.96 -5.16
C ALA A 75 -6.33 3.71 -5.80
N ALA A 76 -6.52 3.50 -7.11
CA ALA A 76 -7.61 4.12 -7.85
C ALA A 76 -8.99 3.63 -7.38
N GLN A 77 -9.12 2.37 -7.00
CA GLN A 77 -10.36 1.84 -6.44
C GLN A 77 -10.64 2.43 -5.06
N LEU A 78 -9.64 2.45 -4.17
CA LEU A 78 -9.78 3.04 -2.84
C LEU A 78 -10.15 4.52 -2.93
N ARG A 79 -9.52 5.27 -3.84
CA ARG A 79 -9.87 6.67 -4.11
C ARG A 79 -11.33 6.82 -4.49
N ARG A 80 -11.85 6.00 -5.42
CA ARG A 80 -13.27 6.03 -5.83
C ARG A 80 -14.21 5.71 -4.67
N ASN A 81 -13.90 4.68 -3.89
CA ASN A 81 -14.74 4.24 -2.78
C ASN A 81 -14.86 5.29 -1.69
N MET A 82 -13.81 6.12 -1.49
CA MET A 82 -13.73 7.07 -0.39
C MET A 82 -14.12 8.51 -0.76
N GLN A 83 -14.49 8.77 -2.01
CA GLN A 83 -14.77 10.14 -2.50
C GLN A 83 -15.89 10.84 -1.71
N ASP A 84 -16.90 10.10 -1.29
CA ASP A 84 -18.07 10.63 -0.57
C ASP A 84 -17.78 10.98 0.89
N LEU A 85 -16.82 10.33 1.53
CA LEU A 85 -16.52 10.54 2.96
C LEU A 85 -15.74 11.83 3.25
N ASN A 86 -14.98 12.31 2.28
CA ASN A 86 -14.17 13.52 2.44
C ASN A 86 -13.16 13.49 3.61
N LEU A 87 -12.79 12.30 4.09
CA LEU A 87 -11.89 12.08 5.22
C LEU A 87 -10.46 11.70 4.81
N VAL A 88 -10.29 11.18 3.60
CA VAL A 88 -9.01 10.72 3.08
C VAL A 88 -8.77 11.21 1.67
N LEU A 89 -7.52 11.50 1.39
CA LEU A 89 -6.99 11.78 0.06
C LEU A 89 -6.15 10.59 -0.38
N SER A 90 -6.36 10.15 -1.61
CA SER A 90 -5.51 9.18 -2.30
C SER A 90 -4.99 9.81 -3.58
N PRO A 91 -3.72 9.63 -3.94
CA PRO A 91 -3.13 10.24 -5.12
C PRO A 91 -3.83 9.79 -6.40
N GLU A 92 -3.88 10.68 -7.37
CA GLU A 92 -4.31 10.34 -8.72
C GLU A 92 -3.21 9.54 -9.44
N MET A 93 -3.59 8.45 -10.11
CA MET A 93 -2.67 7.66 -10.92
C MET A 93 -2.51 8.28 -12.30
N ILE A 94 -1.27 8.46 -12.74
CA ILE A 94 -0.97 8.98 -14.09
C ILE A 94 -0.73 7.77 -15.02
N TRP A 95 -1.81 7.19 -15.47
CA TRP A 95 -1.84 5.88 -16.15
C TRP A 95 -0.93 5.78 -17.37
N ASP A 96 -0.75 6.86 -18.11
CA ASP A 96 0.10 6.89 -19.30
C ASP A 96 1.54 6.49 -18.99
N TYR A 97 2.00 6.72 -17.77
CA TYR A 97 3.35 6.41 -17.30
C TYR A 97 3.41 5.20 -16.36
N CYS A 98 2.27 4.55 -16.06
CA CYS A 98 2.25 3.36 -15.22
C CYS A 98 2.57 2.11 -16.05
N ARG A 99 3.41 1.24 -15.50
CA ARG A 99 3.78 -0.09 -16.03
C ARG A 99 3.94 -1.05 -14.87
N THR A 100 4.11 -2.34 -15.13
CA THR A 100 4.32 -3.37 -14.09
C THR A 100 5.44 -3.02 -13.12
N GLU A 101 6.52 -2.39 -13.61
CA GLU A 101 7.70 -2.06 -12.81
C GLU A 101 7.77 -0.59 -12.37
N VAL A 102 6.84 0.25 -12.85
CA VAL A 102 6.83 1.69 -12.57
C VAL A 102 5.40 2.16 -12.33
N MET A 103 5.17 2.85 -11.22
CA MET A 103 3.92 3.54 -10.92
C MET A 103 4.19 5.03 -10.79
N VAL A 104 3.40 5.84 -11.50
CA VAL A 104 3.46 7.29 -11.44
C VAL A 104 2.15 7.82 -10.90
N MET A 105 2.23 8.60 -9.85
CA MET A 105 1.07 9.14 -9.14
C MET A 105 1.28 10.61 -8.77
N GLU A 106 0.20 11.30 -8.50
CA GLU A 106 0.20 12.64 -7.93
C GLU A 106 1.11 12.71 -6.69
N ARG A 107 1.91 13.76 -6.59
CA ARG A 107 2.70 14.00 -5.39
C ARG A 107 1.83 14.60 -4.31
N MET A 108 1.66 13.86 -3.22
CA MET A 108 0.93 14.33 -2.05
C MET A 108 1.85 15.05 -1.08
N HIS A 109 1.31 16.08 -0.43
CA HIS A 109 2.01 16.89 0.56
C HIS A 109 1.28 16.79 1.91
N GLY A 110 1.93 16.19 2.90
CA GLY A 110 1.36 16.04 4.23
C GLY A 110 2.42 15.88 5.31
N VAL A 111 1.97 15.83 6.54
CA VAL A 111 2.80 15.55 7.71
C VAL A 111 2.56 14.10 8.12
N PRO A 112 3.62 13.27 8.26
CA PRO A 112 3.49 11.89 8.76
C PRO A 112 2.68 11.83 10.06
N ILE A 113 1.75 10.86 10.15
CA ILE A 113 0.81 10.78 11.27
C ILE A 113 1.51 10.54 12.62
N ASN A 114 2.70 9.94 12.61
CA ASN A 114 3.52 9.73 13.82
C ASN A 114 4.16 11.03 14.35
N GLN A 115 4.14 12.12 13.59
CA GLN A 115 4.64 13.44 14.03
C GLN A 115 3.54 14.22 14.76
N VAL A 116 2.98 13.64 15.83
CA VAL A 116 1.81 14.16 16.56
C VAL A 116 2.00 15.59 17.04
N GLU A 117 3.17 15.93 17.57
CA GLU A 117 3.45 17.28 18.06
C GLU A 117 3.46 18.33 16.95
N ARG A 118 3.94 17.96 15.76
CA ARG A 118 3.90 18.82 14.58
C ARG A 118 2.47 19.05 14.09
N LEU A 119 1.65 18.00 14.07
CA LEU A 119 0.23 18.10 13.72
C LEU A 119 -0.53 18.98 14.73
N ARG A 120 -0.30 18.79 16.02
CA ARG A 120 -0.90 19.58 17.09
C ARG A 120 -0.50 21.05 16.99
N SER A 121 0.78 21.33 16.74
CA SER A 121 1.29 22.71 16.58
C SER A 121 0.72 23.39 15.34
N ALA A 122 0.37 22.62 14.30
CA ALA A 122 -0.30 23.10 13.11
C ALA A 122 -1.82 23.34 13.29
N GLY A 123 -2.38 22.99 14.46
CA GLY A 123 -3.80 23.18 14.77
C GLY A 123 -4.69 22.00 14.42
N VAL A 124 -4.13 20.83 14.10
CA VAL A 124 -4.93 19.63 13.83
C VAL A 124 -5.55 19.11 15.12
N ASP A 125 -6.88 18.90 15.14
CA ASP A 125 -7.57 18.24 16.26
C ASP A 125 -7.28 16.72 16.23
N ILE A 126 -6.35 16.30 17.08
CA ILE A 126 -5.90 14.90 17.15
C ILE A 126 -7.05 13.96 17.59
N LYS A 127 -8.01 14.45 18.43
CA LYS A 127 -9.14 13.64 18.83
C LYS A 127 -10.12 13.42 17.68
N GLN A 128 -10.37 14.46 16.91
CA GLN A 128 -11.20 14.36 15.72
C GLN A 128 -10.52 13.46 14.68
N LEU A 129 -9.24 13.66 14.43
CA LEU A 129 -8.44 12.82 13.52
C LEU A 129 -8.56 11.33 13.90
N ALA A 130 -8.45 10.99 15.20
CA ALA A 130 -8.60 9.61 15.65
C ALA A 130 -10.02 9.04 15.37
N ARG A 131 -11.08 9.83 15.55
CA ARG A 131 -12.46 9.42 15.23
C ARG A 131 -12.64 9.20 13.72
N ASP A 132 -12.09 10.10 12.94
CA ASP A 132 -12.14 10.02 11.48
C ASP A 132 -11.41 8.78 10.97
N GLY A 133 -10.27 8.43 11.58
CA GLY A 133 -9.52 7.20 11.27
C GLY A 133 -10.33 5.92 11.57
N VAL A 134 -11.05 5.90 12.69
CA VAL A 134 -11.96 4.78 13.02
C VAL A 134 -13.10 4.70 12.00
N THR A 135 -13.72 5.84 11.68
CA THR A 135 -14.79 5.91 10.69
C THR A 135 -14.31 5.42 9.33
N LEU A 136 -13.14 5.89 8.90
CA LEU A 136 -12.51 5.51 7.65
C LEU A 136 -12.28 4.00 7.57
N PHE A 137 -11.67 3.42 8.59
CA PHE A 137 -11.39 1.99 8.66
C PHE A 137 -12.67 1.15 8.59
N PHE A 138 -13.66 1.45 9.42
CA PHE A 138 -14.91 0.70 9.43
C PHE A 138 -15.71 0.85 8.14
N THR A 139 -15.67 2.00 7.49
CA THR A 139 -16.31 2.19 6.19
C THR A 139 -15.65 1.34 5.12
N GLN A 140 -14.34 1.31 5.05
CA GLN A 140 -13.60 0.47 4.11
C GLN A 140 -13.94 -1.02 4.30
N VAL A 141 -13.96 -1.48 5.56
CA VAL A 141 -14.18 -2.90 5.88
C VAL A 141 -15.64 -3.31 5.66
N PHE A 142 -16.60 -2.57 6.22
CA PHE A 142 -17.99 -3.01 6.26
C PHE A 142 -18.87 -2.50 5.13
N ARG A 143 -18.61 -1.30 4.61
CA ARG A 143 -19.37 -0.76 3.49
C ARG A 143 -18.80 -1.21 2.14
N ASP A 144 -17.49 -1.08 1.98
CA ASP A 144 -16.86 -1.26 0.68
C ASP A 144 -16.30 -2.66 0.47
N SER A 145 -16.12 -3.43 1.54
CA SER A 145 -15.43 -4.73 1.51
C SER A 145 -14.10 -4.66 0.74
N PHE A 146 -13.46 -3.50 0.80
CA PHE A 146 -12.17 -3.22 0.18
C PHE A 146 -11.42 -2.22 1.04
N PHE A 147 -10.38 -2.66 1.72
CA PHE A 147 -9.69 -1.87 2.71
C PHE A 147 -8.17 -1.93 2.56
N HIS A 148 -7.52 -0.86 2.96
CA HIS A 148 -6.08 -0.79 3.08
C HIS A 148 -5.62 -1.67 4.25
N ALA A 149 -4.92 -2.75 3.96
CA ALA A 149 -4.55 -3.75 4.97
C ALA A 149 -3.20 -3.44 5.67
N ASP A 150 -2.41 -2.50 5.16
CA ASP A 150 -1.15 -2.04 5.77
C ASP A 150 -1.21 -0.57 6.20
N MET A 151 -2.02 -0.26 7.19
CA MET A 151 -2.15 1.09 7.76
C MET A 151 -0.98 1.46 8.69
N HIS A 152 0.25 1.18 8.26
CA HIS A 152 1.45 1.56 9.00
C HIS A 152 1.60 3.09 9.00
N PRO A 153 2.02 3.73 10.13
CA PRO A 153 2.19 5.19 10.20
C PRO A 153 3.12 5.81 9.14
N GLY A 154 4.00 5.00 8.54
CA GLY A 154 4.86 5.42 7.43
C GLY A 154 4.11 5.63 6.11
N ASN A 155 2.95 4.98 5.95
CA ASN A 155 2.12 5.04 4.73
C ASN A 155 0.98 6.06 4.84
N ILE A 156 0.88 6.73 6.00
CA ILE A 156 -0.21 7.65 6.31
C ILE A 156 0.34 9.02 6.67
N GLN A 157 -0.18 10.03 6.01
CA GLN A 157 0.08 11.43 6.34
C GLN A 157 -1.24 12.16 6.62
N VAL A 158 -1.12 13.40 7.10
CA VAL A 158 -2.24 14.31 7.33
C VAL A 158 -2.00 15.59 6.54
N SER A 159 -2.99 15.99 5.78
CA SER A 159 -2.93 17.23 4.99
C SER A 159 -3.00 18.46 5.89
N LEU A 160 -2.16 19.44 5.60
CA LEU A 160 -2.23 20.79 6.18
C LEU A 160 -2.66 21.86 5.16
N ALA A 161 -2.97 21.45 3.92
CA ALA A 161 -3.48 22.36 2.90
C ALA A 161 -4.87 22.87 3.29
N PRO A 162 -5.17 24.17 3.10
CA PRO A 162 -6.44 24.77 3.57
C PRO A 162 -7.69 24.04 3.10
N GLU A 163 -7.70 23.58 1.84
CA GLU A 163 -8.83 22.89 1.20
C GLU A 163 -9.05 21.45 1.70
N SER A 164 -8.05 20.88 2.34
CA SER A 164 -8.07 19.49 2.82
C SER A 164 -7.49 19.33 4.23
N PHE A 165 -7.51 20.42 5.00
CA PHE A 165 -6.90 20.45 6.32
C PHE A 165 -7.45 19.36 7.25
N GLY A 166 -6.53 18.63 7.88
CA GLY A 166 -6.87 17.55 8.82
C GLY A 166 -7.30 16.22 8.18
N ARG A 167 -7.36 16.12 6.84
CA ARG A 167 -7.68 14.84 6.17
C ARG A 167 -6.48 13.92 6.12
N TYR A 168 -6.76 12.65 6.18
CA TYR A 168 -5.75 11.61 5.93
C TYR A 168 -5.24 11.66 4.49
N ILE A 169 -3.99 11.26 4.30
CA ILE A 169 -3.41 10.97 2.99
C ILE A 169 -2.87 9.54 3.04
N SER A 170 -3.33 8.68 2.16
CA SER A 170 -2.85 7.30 2.00
C SER A 170 -1.90 7.21 0.82
N LEU A 171 -0.72 6.59 0.99
CA LEU A 171 0.38 6.65 0.01
C LEU A 171 0.83 5.29 -0.54
N ASP A 172 0.60 4.19 0.15
CA ASP A 172 1.00 2.84 -0.24
C ASP A 172 -0.25 1.96 -0.32
N PHE A 173 -0.40 1.19 -1.39
CA PHE A 173 -1.59 0.39 -1.69
C PHE A 173 -1.25 -1.05 -2.09
N GLY A 174 -0.03 -1.48 -1.78
CA GLY A 174 0.48 -2.81 -2.11
C GLY A 174 -0.32 -3.92 -1.44
N ILE A 175 -0.80 -3.69 -0.20
CA ILE A 175 -1.59 -4.67 0.54
C ILE A 175 -3.00 -4.13 0.75
N VAL A 176 -3.96 -4.76 0.07
CA VAL A 176 -5.40 -4.50 0.24
C VAL A 176 -6.13 -5.78 0.63
N GLY A 177 -7.13 -5.67 1.48
CA GLY A 177 -8.03 -6.76 1.86
C GLY A 177 -9.37 -6.63 1.15
N THR A 178 -9.99 -7.78 0.83
CA THR A 178 -11.32 -7.89 0.23
C THR A 178 -12.14 -8.92 0.98
#